data_45935de4394b26f425007882bc4b0883
#
_entry.id   45935de4394b26f425007882bc4b0883
#
_cell.length_a   1.000
_cell.length_b   1.000
_cell.length_c   1.000
_cell.angle_alpha   90.00
_cell.angle_beta   90.00
_cell.angle_gamma   90.00
#
_symmetry.space_group_name_H-M   'P 1'
#
loop_
_entity.id
_entity.type
_entity.pdbx_description
1 polymer ?
#
loop_
_entity_poly.entity_id
_entity_poly.type
_entity_poly.pdbx_seq_one_letter_code
_entity_poly.pdbx_strand_id
1 'polypeptide(L)'
;MADKEQIKQTAAKVLGYVEKVSSFASSIDPLFGIVTSLVGVVRKGLVEDEDNELDKDFKQIHAKLESISEQNKQTLRQIRINEINETFGKYEEYIKHQYGAFNTMVDRVRTNPDDAERYMEDFKNIYEKDKNDLSLDVFYRGIVGRSSLFGRPLLTAYLEHYNRDRQMMEARCAHLAHLFQIGLMALMAYYAVTEDDEDEVREKWAQRVIEIQTKMQEVLDECSE
;
A
#
# COMPACT_ATOMS: atom_id res chain seq x y z
N MET A 1 2.34 21.61 -10.60
CA MET A 1 2.79 20.41 -11.35
C MET A 1 4.21 20.07 -10.97
N ALA A 2 4.45 18.86 -10.54
CA ALA A 2 5.81 18.39 -10.32
C ALA A 2 6.52 18.28 -11.69
N ASP A 3 7.75 18.75 -11.75
CA ASP A 3 8.61 18.64 -12.92
C ASP A 3 8.87 17.16 -13.24
N LYS A 4 8.95 16.83 -14.53
CA LYS A 4 9.19 15.47 -15.06
C LYS A 4 10.43 14.82 -14.45
N GLU A 5 11.53 15.55 -14.27
CA GLU A 5 12.73 15.07 -13.62
C GLU A 5 12.49 14.74 -12.13
N GLN A 6 11.70 15.56 -11.46
CA GLN A 6 11.35 15.37 -10.06
C GLN A 6 10.53 14.10 -9.86
N ILE A 7 9.59 13.80 -10.77
CA ILE A 7 8.80 12.57 -10.77
C ILE A 7 9.70 11.36 -10.99
N LYS A 8 10.61 11.41 -11.95
CA LYS A 8 11.57 10.31 -12.20
C LYS A 8 12.48 10.05 -11.02
N GLN A 9 13.00 11.10 -10.39
CA GLN A 9 13.84 10.97 -9.20
C GLN A 9 13.03 10.37 -8.04
N THR A 10 11.79 10.77 -7.88
CA THR A 10 10.88 10.24 -6.87
C THR A 10 10.61 8.76 -7.10
N ALA A 11 10.31 8.37 -8.34
CA ALA A 11 10.08 6.96 -8.71
C ALA A 11 11.31 6.09 -8.43
N ALA A 12 12.50 6.57 -8.77
CA ALA A 12 13.75 5.85 -8.51
C ALA A 12 13.99 5.66 -7.00
N LYS A 13 13.71 6.67 -6.19
CA LYS A 13 13.79 6.57 -4.73
C LYS A 13 12.80 5.55 -4.16
N VAL A 14 11.56 5.58 -4.66
CA VAL A 14 10.53 4.63 -4.22
C VAL A 14 10.95 3.19 -4.50
N LEU A 15 11.50 2.91 -5.68
CA LEU A 15 11.98 1.57 -6.02
C LEU A 15 13.02 1.04 -5.02
N GLY A 16 13.86 1.92 -4.47
CA GLY A 16 14.80 1.56 -3.42
C GLY A 16 14.16 1.39 -2.05
N TYR A 17 13.15 2.19 -1.73
CA TYR A 17 12.53 2.19 -0.42
C TYR A 17 11.55 1.04 -0.19
N VAL A 18 10.86 0.58 -1.24
CA VAL A 18 9.81 -0.45 -1.09
C VAL A 18 10.35 -1.83 -0.72
N GLU A 19 11.63 -2.07 -0.92
CA GLU A 19 12.26 -3.36 -0.62
C GLU A 19 12.53 -3.61 0.85
N LYS A 20 12.74 -2.55 1.63
CA LYS A 20 13.24 -2.66 3.01
C LYS A 20 12.20 -2.19 4.02
N VAL A 21 11.97 -2.99 5.06
CA VAL A 21 11.13 -2.61 6.19
C VAL A 21 11.63 -1.31 6.84
N SER A 22 12.96 -1.14 6.94
CA SER A 22 13.57 0.06 7.51
C SER A 22 13.30 1.34 6.71
N SER A 23 12.89 1.22 5.46
CA SER A 23 12.56 2.35 4.58
C SER A 23 11.06 2.48 4.29
N PHE A 24 10.24 1.65 4.92
CA PHE A 24 8.80 1.61 4.66
C PHE A 24 8.14 2.97 4.86
N ALA A 25 8.34 3.60 6.01
CA ALA A 25 7.73 4.90 6.29
C ALA A 25 8.16 5.97 5.29
N SER A 26 9.43 5.92 4.85
CA SER A 26 9.98 6.85 3.85
C SER A 26 9.38 6.65 2.45
N SER A 27 8.83 5.47 2.15
CA SER A 27 8.25 5.18 0.84
C SER A 27 6.86 5.82 0.65
N ILE A 28 6.14 6.12 1.71
CA ILE A 28 4.71 6.44 1.65
C ILE A 28 4.46 7.81 1.03
N ASP A 29 5.13 8.86 1.48
CA ASP A 29 4.90 10.20 0.94
C ASP A 29 5.24 10.30 -0.57
N PRO A 30 6.38 9.75 -1.04
CA PRO A 30 6.64 9.66 -2.48
C PRO A 30 5.59 8.88 -3.25
N LEU A 31 5.09 7.76 -2.71
CA LEU A 31 4.00 6.99 -3.34
C LEU A 31 2.72 7.83 -3.47
N PHE A 32 2.38 8.60 -2.44
CA PHE A 32 1.23 9.52 -2.50
C PHE A 32 1.38 10.54 -3.63
N GLY A 33 2.57 11.14 -3.77
CA GLY A 33 2.85 12.10 -4.83
C GLY A 33 2.69 11.51 -6.23
N ILE A 34 3.18 10.30 -6.43
CA ILE A 34 3.06 9.59 -7.71
C ILE A 34 1.59 9.29 -8.02
N VAL A 35 0.84 8.79 -7.04
CA VAL A 35 -0.59 8.47 -7.22
C VAL A 35 -1.41 9.73 -7.53
N THR A 36 -1.19 10.80 -6.80
CA THR A 36 -1.89 12.08 -7.02
C THR A 36 -1.62 12.60 -8.43
N SER A 37 -0.36 12.57 -8.86
CA SER A 37 0.04 12.98 -10.20
C SER A 37 -0.60 12.09 -11.27
N LEU A 38 -0.63 10.79 -11.04
CA LEU A 38 -1.24 9.83 -11.97
C LEU A 38 -2.76 10.03 -12.10
N VAL A 39 -3.46 10.28 -11.00
CA VAL A 39 -4.90 10.60 -11.04
C VAL A 39 -5.14 11.90 -11.80
N GLY A 40 -4.29 12.91 -11.63
CA GLY A 40 -4.36 14.15 -12.41
C GLY A 40 -4.23 13.89 -13.92
N VAL A 41 -3.32 13.00 -14.30
CA VAL A 41 -3.12 12.58 -15.69
C VAL A 41 -4.32 11.80 -16.21
N VAL A 42 -4.83 10.86 -15.42
CA VAL A 42 -6.03 10.07 -15.75
C VAL A 42 -7.22 11.00 -16.02
N ARG A 43 -7.41 12.02 -15.20
CA ARG A 43 -8.49 12.99 -15.35
C ARG A 43 -8.43 13.74 -16.69
N LYS A 44 -7.22 13.99 -17.20
CA LYS A 44 -6.99 14.63 -18.50
C LYS A 44 -7.05 13.66 -19.68
N GLY A 45 -7.17 12.35 -19.44
CA GLY A 45 -7.30 11.34 -20.48
C GLY A 45 -6.00 10.76 -21.03
N LEU A 46 -4.86 10.90 -20.34
CA LEU A 46 -3.55 10.31 -20.72
C LEU A 46 -3.08 10.65 -22.16
N VAL A 47 -3.32 11.88 -22.62
CA VAL A 47 -3.19 12.26 -24.05
C VAL A 47 -1.77 12.73 -24.44
N GLU A 48 -0.89 13.04 -23.50
CA GLU A 48 0.43 13.61 -23.79
C GLU A 48 1.57 12.61 -23.57
N ASP A 49 2.65 12.72 -24.34
CA ASP A 49 3.83 11.86 -24.23
C ASP A 49 4.47 11.87 -22.83
N GLU A 50 4.36 12.98 -22.12
CA GLU A 50 4.85 13.12 -20.73
C GLU A 50 4.06 12.25 -19.76
N ASP A 51 2.76 12.08 -20.02
CA ASP A 51 1.85 11.24 -19.23
C ASP A 51 2.21 9.76 -19.35
N ASN A 52 2.73 9.34 -20.49
CA ASN A 52 3.19 7.98 -20.72
C ASN A 52 4.41 7.60 -19.88
N GLU A 53 5.28 8.56 -19.55
CA GLU A 53 6.44 8.30 -18.67
C GLU A 53 6.03 8.08 -17.22
N LEU A 54 5.09 8.89 -16.72
CA LEU A 54 4.55 8.70 -15.37
C LEU A 54 3.87 7.34 -15.24
N ASP A 55 3.12 6.93 -16.24
CA ASP A 55 2.49 5.61 -16.30
C ASP A 55 3.54 4.48 -16.32
N LYS A 56 4.62 4.64 -17.05
CA LYS A 56 5.74 3.68 -17.05
C LYS A 56 6.41 3.58 -15.69
N ASP A 57 6.65 4.71 -15.04
CA ASP A 57 7.25 4.76 -13.71
C ASP A 57 6.34 4.08 -12.68
N PHE A 58 5.03 4.34 -12.76
CA PHE A 58 4.05 3.67 -11.90
C PHE A 58 4.05 2.16 -12.14
N LYS A 59 4.10 1.71 -13.40
CA LYS A 59 4.15 0.28 -13.74
C LYS A 59 5.39 -0.40 -13.20
N GLN A 60 6.54 0.27 -13.21
CA GLN A 60 7.77 -0.27 -12.62
C GLN A 60 7.62 -0.44 -11.12
N ILE A 61 7.02 0.53 -10.43
CA ILE A 61 6.75 0.46 -8.99
C ILE A 61 5.77 -0.68 -8.70
N HIS A 62 4.70 -0.79 -9.48
CA HIS A 62 3.72 -1.87 -9.35
C HIS A 62 4.37 -3.25 -9.54
N ALA A 63 5.18 -3.42 -10.58
CA ALA A 63 5.90 -4.67 -10.84
C ALA A 63 6.85 -5.03 -9.69
N LYS A 64 7.55 -4.05 -9.13
CA LYS A 64 8.43 -4.24 -7.98
C LYS A 64 7.64 -4.68 -6.74
N LEU A 65 6.53 -4.04 -6.45
CA LEU A 65 5.65 -4.40 -5.33
C LEU A 65 5.09 -5.82 -5.49
N GLU A 66 4.67 -6.20 -6.70
CA GLU A 66 4.20 -7.55 -6.99
C GLU A 66 5.30 -8.60 -6.82
N SER A 67 6.53 -8.30 -7.25
CA SER A 67 7.68 -9.18 -7.09
C SER A 67 7.99 -9.42 -5.61
N ILE A 68 8.01 -8.37 -4.80
CA ILE A 68 8.24 -8.46 -3.35
C ILE A 68 7.13 -9.27 -2.69
N SER A 69 5.88 -9.03 -3.06
CA SER A 69 4.72 -9.75 -2.55
C SER A 69 4.82 -11.25 -2.84
N GLU A 70 5.20 -11.62 -4.06
CA GLU A 70 5.34 -13.03 -4.46
C GLU A 70 6.46 -13.73 -3.69
N GLN A 71 7.61 -13.08 -3.51
CA GLN A 71 8.70 -13.62 -2.70
C GLN A 71 8.28 -13.86 -1.25
N ASN A 72 7.56 -12.91 -0.66
CA ASN A 72 7.07 -13.03 0.71
C ASN A 72 6.04 -14.15 0.84
N LYS A 73 5.15 -14.28 -0.12
CA LYS A 73 4.16 -15.38 -0.15
C LYS A 73 4.84 -16.74 -0.19
N GLN A 74 5.89 -16.90 -0.99
CA GLN A 74 6.65 -18.16 -1.06
C GLN A 74 7.27 -18.50 0.28
N THR A 75 7.88 -17.55 0.95
CA THR A 75 8.48 -17.75 2.28
C THR A 75 7.41 -18.11 3.33
N LEU A 76 6.24 -17.49 3.26
CA LEU A 76 5.17 -17.63 4.25
C LEU A 76 4.22 -18.81 4.00
N ARG A 77 4.33 -19.49 2.86
CA ARG A 77 3.41 -20.58 2.44
C ARG A 77 3.32 -21.75 3.43
N GLN A 78 4.38 -22.03 4.15
CA GLN A 78 4.48 -23.24 4.97
C GLN A 78 3.84 -23.09 6.35
N ILE A 79 3.45 -21.89 6.75
CA ILE A 79 2.91 -21.65 8.09
C ILE A 79 1.60 -20.90 7.99
N ARG A 80 0.50 -21.59 8.33
CA ARG A 80 -0.83 -20.99 8.42
C ARG A 80 -1.18 -20.74 9.88
N ILE A 81 -1.46 -19.50 10.21
CA ILE A 81 -1.99 -19.11 11.51
C ILE A 81 -3.49 -18.88 11.31
N ASN A 82 -4.29 -19.90 11.55
CA ASN A 82 -5.71 -19.90 11.23
C ASN A 82 -6.46 -18.73 11.90
N GLU A 83 -6.23 -18.49 13.19
CA GLU A 83 -6.88 -17.40 13.93
C GLU A 83 -6.65 -16.03 13.30
N ILE A 84 -5.40 -15.74 12.92
CA ILE A 84 -5.05 -14.46 12.30
C ILE A 84 -5.65 -14.36 10.89
N ASN A 85 -5.59 -15.46 10.11
CA ASN A 85 -6.15 -15.49 8.77
C ASN A 85 -7.68 -15.35 8.79
N GLU A 86 -8.36 -15.94 9.74
CA GLU A 86 -9.81 -15.79 9.88
C GLU A 86 -10.21 -14.34 10.19
N THR A 87 -9.44 -13.66 11.02
CA THR A 87 -9.76 -12.30 11.43
C THR A 87 -9.31 -11.26 10.42
N PHE A 88 -8.09 -11.36 9.90
CA PHE A 88 -7.47 -10.35 9.04
C PHE A 88 -7.57 -10.65 7.55
N GLY A 89 -7.82 -11.90 7.16
CA GLY A 89 -7.82 -12.31 5.75
C GLY A 89 -8.79 -11.50 4.87
N LYS A 90 -10.00 -11.25 5.35
CA LYS A 90 -10.98 -10.46 4.59
C LYS A 90 -10.53 -9.01 4.37
N TYR A 91 -9.84 -8.42 5.34
CA TYR A 91 -9.33 -7.05 5.23
C TYR A 91 -8.17 -6.96 4.25
N GLU A 92 -7.33 -7.99 4.22
CA GLU A 92 -6.27 -8.11 3.20
C GLU A 92 -6.87 -8.18 1.81
N GLU A 93 -7.94 -8.97 1.61
CA GLU A 93 -8.63 -9.06 0.32
C GLU A 93 -9.29 -7.74 -0.08
N TYR A 94 -9.87 -7.00 0.85
CA TYR A 94 -10.41 -5.66 0.56
C TYR A 94 -9.31 -4.71 0.07
N ILE A 95 -8.15 -4.70 0.72
CA ILE A 95 -7.01 -3.85 0.31
C ILE A 95 -6.56 -4.21 -1.11
N LYS A 96 -6.39 -5.50 -1.40
CA LYS A 96 -5.99 -5.98 -2.72
C LYS A 96 -7.01 -5.63 -3.80
N HIS A 97 -8.29 -5.76 -3.49
CA HIS A 97 -9.36 -5.43 -4.42
C HIS A 97 -9.42 -3.93 -4.71
N GLN A 98 -9.28 -3.10 -3.70
CA GLN A 98 -9.25 -1.64 -3.86
C GLN A 98 -8.06 -1.18 -4.72
N TYR A 99 -6.88 -1.73 -4.46
CA TYR A 99 -5.69 -1.43 -5.26
C TYR A 99 -5.83 -1.94 -6.70
N GLY A 100 -6.38 -3.14 -6.88
CA GLY A 100 -6.68 -3.70 -8.21
C GLY A 100 -7.66 -2.83 -8.99
N ALA A 101 -8.68 -2.27 -8.31
CA ALA A 101 -9.63 -1.35 -8.91
C ALA A 101 -8.95 -0.06 -9.39
N PHE A 102 -7.98 0.45 -8.63
CA PHE A 102 -7.17 1.60 -9.05
C PHE A 102 -6.37 1.29 -10.32
N ASN A 103 -5.68 0.16 -10.36
CA ASN A 103 -4.93 -0.27 -11.55
C ASN A 103 -5.85 -0.44 -12.77
N THR A 104 -7.03 -1.01 -12.57
CA THR A 104 -8.04 -1.19 -13.61
C THR A 104 -8.49 0.17 -14.17
N MET A 105 -8.71 1.15 -13.31
CA MET A 105 -9.07 2.51 -13.73
C MET A 105 -8.00 3.10 -14.64
N VAL A 106 -6.73 3.03 -14.26
CA VAL A 106 -5.61 3.54 -15.05
C VAL A 106 -5.55 2.85 -16.42
N ASP A 107 -5.65 1.51 -16.43
CA ASP A 107 -5.61 0.73 -17.67
C ASP A 107 -6.78 1.04 -18.61
N ARG A 108 -7.99 1.20 -18.05
CA ARG A 108 -9.17 1.54 -18.85
C ARG A 108 -9.06 2.93 -19.48
N VAL A 109 -8.59 3.91 -18.72
CA VAL A 109 -8.42 5.28 -19.24
C VAL A 109 -7.38 5.29 -20.37
N ARG A 110 -6.33 4.48 -20.25
CA ARG A 110 -5.33 4.36 -21.32
C ARG A 110 -5.95 3.85 -22.62
N THR A 111 -6.88 2.90 -22.53
CA THR A 111 -7.55 2.32 -23.71
C THR A 111 -8.67 3.22 -24.22
N ASN A 112 -9.41 3.89 -23.34
CA ASN A 112 -10.56 4.74 -23.65
C ASN A 112 -10.48 6.07 -22.88
N PRO A 113 -9.63 7.01 -23.32
CA PRO A 113 -9.44 8.29 -22.59
C PRO A 113 -10.72 9.12 -22.43
N ASP A 114 -11.64 9.04 -23.38
CA ASP A 114 -12.89 9.79 -23.38
C ASP A 114 -13.84 9.37 -22.23
N ASP A 115 -13.69 8.17 -21.72
CA ASP A 115 -14.52 7.63 -20.63
C ASP A 115 -13.85 7.75 -19.25
N ALA A 116 -12.81 8.57 -19.10
CA ALA A 116 -12.04 8.71 -17.85
C ALA A 116 -12.94 8.99 -16.63
N GLU A 117 -13.90 9.89 -16.78
CA GLU A 117 -14.81 10.26 -15.68
C GLU A 117 -15.64 9.07 -15.20
N ARG A 118 -16.12 8.25 -16.11
CA ARG A 118 -16.86 7.02 -15.78
C ARG A 118 -16.00 6.02 -15.04
N TYR A 119 -14.75 5.81 -15.49
CA TYR A 119 -13.84 4.87 -14.85
C TYR A 119 -13.42 5.34 -13.45
N MET A 120 -13.28 6.65 -13.24
CA MET A 120 -13.02 7.24 -11.93
C MET A 120 -14.21 7.02 -10.99
N GLU A 121 -15.43 7.18 -11.47
CA GLU A 121 -16.64 6.92 -10.70
C GLU A 121 -16.76 5.43 -10.34
N ASP A 122 -16.46 4.53 -11.26
CA ASP A 122 -16.43 3.08 -11.01
C ASP A 122 -15.44 2.73 -9.89
N PHE A 123 -14.23 3.31 -9.93
CA PHE A 123 -13.22 3.12 -8.89
C PHE A 123 -13.72 3.62 -7.54
N LYS A 124 -14.27 4.83 -7.51
CA LYS A 124 -14.85 5.41 -6.29
C LYS A 124 -15.89 4.49 -5.67
N ASN A 125 -16.81 3.96 -6.47
CA ASN A 125 -17.88 3.07 -6.01
C ASN A 125 -17.33 1.76 -5.45
N ILE A 126 -16.31 1.17 -6.08
CA ILE A 126 -15.66 -0.05 -5.59
C ILE A 126 -14.96 0.22 -4.26
N TYR A 127 -14.25 1.35 -4.15
CA TYR A 127 -13.55 1.73 -2.93
C TYR A 127 -14.51 1.86 -1.75
N GLU A 128 -15.64 2.52 -1.94
CA GLU A 128 -16.67 2.70 -0.93
C GLU A 128 -17.37 1.38 -0.57
N LYS A 129 -17.65 0.53 -1.56
CA LYS A 129 -18.24 -0.78 -1.36
C LYS A 129 -17.33 -1.71 -0.55
N ASP A 130 -16.02 -1.59 -0.73
CA ASP A 130 -15.01 -2.34 0.02
C ASP A 130 -14.68 -1.69 1.38
N LYS A 131 -15.57 -0.86 1.90
CA LYS A 131 -15.52 -0.25 3.24
C LYS A 131 -14.47 0.84 3.42
N ASN A 132 -14.15 1.59 2.36
CA ASN A 132 -13.22 2.74 2.45
C ASN A 132 -11.87 2.33 3.08
N ASP A 133 -11.41 3.06 4.08
CA ASP A 133 -10.13 2.85 4.76
C ASP A 133 -10.21 1.92 5.98
N LEU A 134 -11.36 1.25 6.19
CA LEU A 134 -11.55 0.37 7.35
C LEU A 134 -10.45 -0.69 7.47
N SER A 135 -10.08 -1.32 6.35
CA SER A 135 -9.06 -2.38 6.35
C SER A 135 -7.70 -1.88 6.81
N LEU A 136 -7.28 -0.70 6.33
CA LEU A 136 -6.05 -0.05 6.77
C LEU A 136 -6.09 0.29 8.26
N ASP A 137 -7.21 0.76 8.73
CA ASP A 137 -7.41 1.11 10.14
C ASP A 137 -7.34 -0.13 11.05
N VAL A 138 -7.94 -1.25 10.62
CA VAL A 138 -7.88 -2.52 11.33
C VAL A 138 -6.43 -3.02 11.46
N PHE A 139 -5.67 -3.02 10.38
CA PHE A 139 -4.26 -3.42 10.42
C PHE A 139 -3.41 -2.48 11.27
N TYR A 140 -3.64 -1.18 11.16
CA TYR A 140 -2.93 -0.19 11.97
C TYR A 140 -3.16 -0.44 13.47
N ARG A 141 -4.41 -0.57 13.88
CA ARG A 141 -4.76 -0.83 15.28
C ARG A 141 -4.24 -2.17 15.77
N GLY A 142 -4.27 -3.19 14.91
CA GLY A 142 -3.71 -4.49 15.23
C GLY A 142 -2.22 -4.46 15.49
N ILE A 143 -1.47 -3.67 14.72
CA ILE A 143 -0.01 -3.55 14.84
C ILE A 143 0.38 -2.69 16.04
N VAL A 144 -0.23 -1.53 16.24
CA VAL A 144 0.13 -0.62 17.34
C VAL A 144 -0.48 -1.03 18.69
N GLY A 145 -1.38 -2.03 18.69
CA GLY A 145 -1.91 -2.59 19.93
C GLY A 145 -2.98 -1.77 20.63
N ARG A 146 -3.53 -0.76 19.99
CA ARG A 146 -4.59 0.10 20.59
C ARG A 146 -5.97 -0.54 20.58
N SER A 147 -6.17 -1.54 19.75
CA SER A 147 -7.38 -2.34 19.69
C SER A 147 -6.98 -3.72 19.26
N SER A 148 -7.03 -4.65 20.19
CA SER A 148 -6.59 -6.02 19.93
C SER A 148 -7.82 -6.90 19.75
N LEU A 149 -8.02 -7.43 18.55
CA LEU A 149 -9.03 -8.44 18.28
C LEU A 149 -8.69 -9.78 18.96
N PHE A 150 -7.43 -9.96 19.40
CA PHE A 150 -6.93 -11.18 20.03
C PHE A 150 -6.40 -10.98 21.44
N GLY A 151 -6.60 -9.82 22.07
CA GLY A 151 -6.02 -9.53 23.37
C GLY A 151 -4.53 -9.21 23.35
N ARG A 152 -3.84 -9.28 22.19
CA ARG A 152 -2.40 -8.96 22.04
C ARG A 152 -2.11 -8.36 20.66
N PRO A 153 -1.03 -7.56 20.53
CA PRO A 153 -0.67 -6.97 19.23
C PRO A 153 -0.39 -8.03 18.17
N LEU A 154 -0.76 -7.71 16.92
CA LEU A 154 -0.63 -8.61 15.78
C LEU A 154 0.80 -9.11 15.57
N LEU A 155 1.79 -8.21 15.63
CA LEU A 155 3.19 -8.59 15.42
C LEU A 155 3.73 -9.49 16.55
N THR A 156 3.27 -9.28 17.79
CA THR A 156 3.62 -10.14 18.91
C THR A 156 3.08 -11.56 18.70
N ALA A 157 1.86 -11.67 18.20
CA ALA A 157 1.26 -12.96 17.87
C ALA A 157 2.07 -13.72 16.80
N TYR A 158 2.51 -13.04 15.75
CA TYR A 158 3.36 -13.63 14.74
C TYR A 158 4.73 -14.03 15.31
N LEU A 159 5.34 -13.16 16.10
CA LEU A 159 6.66 -13.40 16.72
C LEU A 159 6.66 -14.68 17.55
N GLU A 160 5.65 -14.88 18.38
CA GLU A 160 5.48 -16.09 19.19
C GLU A 160 5.23 -17.31 18.33
N HIS A 161 4.37 -17.19 17.32
CA HIS A 161 4.03 -18.31 16.44
C HIS A 161 5.24 -18.80 15.64
N TYR A 162 6.09 -17.90 15.18
CA TYR A 162 7.31 -18.22 14.44
C TYR A 162 8.50 -18.53 15.33
N ASN A 163 8.32 -18.62 16.65
CA ASN A 163 9.39 -18.88 17.63
C ASN A 163 10.56 -17.91 17.48
N ARG A 164 10.29 -16.65 17.20
CA ARG A 164 11.27 -15.57 17.00
C ARG A 164 12.22 -15.82 15.82
N ASP A 165 11.80 -16.60 14.84
CA ASP A 165 12.56 -16.83 13.61
C ASP A 165 12.66 -15.53 12.82
N ARG A 166 13.90 -15.06 12.60
CA ARG A 166 14.14 -13.77 11.96
C ARG A 166 13.68 -13.76 10.51
N GLN A 167 13.98 -14.80 9.75
CA GLN A 167 13.60 -14.88 8.33
C GLN A 167 12.07 -14.81 8.15
N MET A 168 11.35 -15.54 8.97
CA MET A 168 9.89 -15.55 8.92
C MET A 168 9.29 -14.19 9.32
N MET A 169 9.85 -13.56 10.36
CA MET A 169 9.38 -12.24 10.81
C MET A 169 9.72 -11.15 9.81
N GLU A 170 10.88 -11.19 9.17
CA GLU A 170 11.23 -10.25 8.10
C GLU A 170 10.25 -10.38 6.93
N ALA A 171 9.94 -11.60 6.50
CA ALA A 171 8.96 -11.84 5.43
C ALA A 171 7.56 -11.36 5.83
N ARG A 172 7.16 -11.57 7.08
CA ARG A 172 5.85 -11.12 7.57
C ARG A 172 5.76 -9.60 7.65
N CYS A 173 6.76 -8.95 8.18
CA CYS A 173 6.81 -7.49 8.24
C CYS A 173 6.84 -6.88 6.84
N ALA A 174 7.61 -7.45 5.92
CA ALA A 174 7.64 -7.02 4.53
C ALA A 174 6.28 -7.17 3.85
N HIS A 175 5.56 -8.27 4.12
CA HIS A 175 4.21 -8.48 3.60
C HIS A 175 3.23 -7.44 4.13
N LEU A 176 3.26 -7.14 5.44
CA LEU A 176 2.41 -6.12 6.03
C LEU A 176 2.75 -4.72 5.49
N ALA A 177 4.04 -4.40 5.35
CA ALA A 177 4.48 -3.15 4.74
C ALA A 177 3.93 -3.01 3.30
N HIS A 178 3.99 -4.09 2.52
CA HIS A 178 3.42 -4.13 1.17
C HIS A 178 1.91 -3.83 1.19
N LEU A 179 1.16 -4.44 2.11
CA LEU A 179 -0.29 -4.18 2.23
C LEU A 179 -0.58 -2.71 2.52
N PHE A 180 0.20 -2.07 3.41
CA PHE A 180 0.05 -0.63 3.65
C PHE A 180 0.44 0.20 2.43
N GLN A 181 1.48 -0.17 1.72
CA GLN A 181 1.89 0.55 0.50
C GLN A 181 0.77 0.55 -0.54
N ILE A 182 0.23 -0.63 -0.90
CA ILE A 182 -0.84 -0.71 -1.91
C ILE A 182 -2.16 -0.13 -1.39
N GLY A 183 -2.48 -0.36 -0.12
CA GLY A 183 -3.70 0.17 0.49
C GLY A 183 -3.70 1.69 0.58
N LEU A 184 -2.57 2.28 0.94
CA LEU A 184 -2.42 3.73 1.03
C LEU A 184 -2.39 4.39 -0.35
N MET A 185 -1.86 3.71 -1.37
CA MET A 185 -1.94 4.17 -2.75
C MET A 185 -3.41 4.26 -3.21
N ALA A 186 -4.21 3.23 -2.93
CA ALA A 186 -5.64 3.23 -3.24
C ALA A 186 -6.39 4.32 -2.46
N LEU A 187 -6.05 4.51 -1.19
CA LEU A 187 -6.62 5.57 -0.36
C LEU A 187 -6.36 6.96 -0.96
N MET A 188 -5.11 7.22 -1.33
CA MET A 188 -4.74 8.52 -1.91
C MET A 188 -5.40 8.72 -3.27
N ALA A 189 -5.51 7.66 -4.09
CA ALA A 189 -6.24 7.70 -5.35
C ALA A 189 -7.72 8.10 -5.12
N TYR A 190 -8.34 7.52 -4.09
CA TYR A 190 -9.73 7.84 -3.74
C TYR A 190 -9.89 9.32 -3.38
N TYR A 191 -9.00 9.86 -2.52
CA TYR A 191 -9.05 11.27 -2.15
C TYR A 191 -8.79 12.19 -3.35
N ALA A 192 -7.87 11.82 -4.23
CA ALA A 192 -7.60 12.58 -5.46
C ALA A 192 -8.78 12.56 -6.43
N VAL A 193 -9.44 11.40 -6.59
CA VAL A 193 -10.62 11.24 -7.46
C VAL A 193 -11.81 12.05 -6.92
N THR A 194 -12.03 12.06 -5.62
CA THR A 194 -13.14 12.78 -4.99
C THR A 194 -12.85 14.25 -4.73
N GLU A 195 -11.60 14.69 -4.97
CA GLU A 195 -11.14 16.05 -4.70
C GLU A 195 -11.32 16.47 -3.24
N ASP A 196 -11.18 15.51 -2.32
CA ASP A 196 -11.20 15.75 -0.89
C ASP A 196 -9.82 16.24 -0.38
N ASP A 197 -9.78 16.63 0.89
CA ASP A 197 -8.57 17.17 1.53
C ASP A 197 -7.47 16.11 1.66
N GLU A 198 -6.53 16.13 0.72
CA GLU A 198 -5.38 15.22 0.70
C GLU A 198 -4.38 15.51 1.82
N ASP A 199 -4.25 16.77 2.22
CA ASP A 199 -3.22 17.18 3.19
C ASP A 199 -3.47 16.61 4.58
N GLU A 200 -4.72 16.60 5.03
CA GLU A 200 -5.10 16.01 6.32
C GLU A 200 -4.81 14.51 6.35
N VAL A 201 -5.14 13.80 5.27
CA VAL A 201 -4.90 12.36 5.14
C VAL A 201 -3.41 12.04 5.08
N ARG A 202 -2.63 12.83 4.36
CA ARG A 202 -1.17 12.69 4.28
C ARG A 202 -0.53 12.85 5.64
N GLU A 203 -0.92 13.87 6.38
CA GLU A 203 -0.39 14.15 7.72
C GLU A 203 -0.71 13.02 8.70
N LYS A 204 -1.97 12.56 8.71
CA LYS A 204 -2.42 11.44 9.54
C LYS A 204 -1.59 10.18 9.29
N TRP A 205 -1.43 9.80 8.03
CA TRP A 205 -0.73 8.56 7.68
C TRP A 205 0.78 8.69 7.75
N ALA A 206 1.35 9.88 7.54
CA ALA A 206 2.77 10.13 7.79
C ALA A 206 3.16 9.75 9.22
N GLN A 207 2.32 10.10 10.19
CA GLN A 207 2.53 9.75 11.60
C GLN A 207 2.30 8.25 11.85
N ARG A 208 1.22 7.68 11.31
CA ARG A 208 0.86 6.27 11.52
C ARG A 208 1.90 5.30 10.95
N VAL A 209 2.46 5.59 9.77
CA VAL A 209 3.47 4.70 9.17
C VAL A 209 4.78 4.69 9.96
N ILE A 210 5.13 5.79 10.62
CA ILE A 210 6.26 5.83 11.54
C ILE A 210 5.99 4.92 12.75
N GLU A 211 4.81 4.98 13.33
CA GLU A 211 4.41 4.10 14.43
C GLU A 211 4.47 2.62 14.02
N ILE A 212 3.95 2.29 12.84
CA ILE A 212 3.98 0.93 12.29
C ILE A 212 5.42 0.45 12.12
N GLN A 213 6.27 1.26 11.49
CA GLN A 213 7.68 0.91 11.27
C GLN A 213 8.42 0.71 12.58
N THR A 214 8.18 1.56 13.57
CA THR A 214 8.77 1.44 14.90
C THR A 214 8.41 0.10 15.53
N LYS A 215 7.15 -0.32 15.47
CA LYS A 215 6.71 -1.62 15.98
C LYS A 215 7.34 -2.79 15.23
N MET A 216 7.46 -2.69 13.91
CA MET A 216 8.15 -3.70 13.11
C MET A 216 9.61 -3.85 13.51
N GLN A 217 10.33 -2.73 13.69
CA GLN A 217 11.73 -2.77 14.12
C GLN A 217 11.88 -3.37 15.52
N GLU A 218 10.99 -3.02 16.45
CA GLU A 218 11.00 -3.57 17.80
C GLU A 218 10.89 -5.11 17.79
N VAL A 219 9.96 -5.67 17.01
CA VAL A 219 9.81 -7.13 16.96
C VAL A 219 10.94 -7.82 16.19
N LEU A 220 11.51 -7.17 15.18
CA LEU A 220 12.67 -7.71 14.48
C LEU A 220 13.90 -7.74 15.38
N ASP A 221 14.07 -6.76 16.27
CA ASP A 221 15.15 -6.72 17.25
C ASP A 221 15.01 -7.83 18.30
N GLU A 222 13.81 -8.34 18.53
CA GLU A 222 13.57 -9.48 19.43
C GLU A 222 13.82 -10.84 18.77
N CYS A 223 14.05 -10.88 17.47
CA CYS A 223 14.27 -12.14 16.76
C CYS A 223 15.67 -12.71 17.01
N SER A 224 15.75 -14.05 17.00
CA SER A 224 17.01 -14.78 17.04
C SER A 224 17.69 -14.70 15.67
N GLU A 225 19.03 -14.63 15.66
CA GLU A 225 19.79 -14.73 14.41
C GLU A 225 19.79 -16.15 13.84
#